data_31fcdd5ba0fc4bee3ee97f3534e2dd46
#
_entry.id   31fcdd5ba0fc4bee3ee97f3534e2dd46
#
_cell.length_a   1.000
_cell.length_b   1.000
_cell.length_c   1.000
_cell.angle_alpha   90.00
_cell.angle_beta   90.00
_cell.angle_gamma   90.00
#
_symmetry.space_group_name_H-M   'P 1'
#
loop_
_entity.id
_entity.type
_entity.pdbx_description
1 polymer ?
#
loop_
_entity_poly.entity_id
_entity_poly.type
_entity_poly.pdbx_seq_one_letter_code
_entity_poly.pdbx_strand_id
1 'polypeptide(L)'
;MHIPPPPAEWISRRQGRNFVLLHGMVMAPAFWTAFAPNITLQGRTVAYPLPGHHPWSLPEPGAHFTAEHVVEAMADAIERDFGGEPVHLIGHSTGGFLSLLLAVNRPDLISSVVLLGGFACGRFEGKERFAARMLRVPRVGPYVFRHFFKRWISTREQFRWGSIECVYDKSCPWEDDRTAEAMEAVREHLLRSRPEDVAACVQFMSSTSILNDLPTVTLPVLNMVGVHDAIVPPSHQLRLSKMLPRAQTVLFGDCGHLIMVEQKQQMDRVIAGFVDPDAAMTKNQKLSAVASPAWLGELEPVFSPLAFPQLEQFATNDVGTAQLPSFALLNGEGPHVEHNSHRHRHFAADRRTAELGL
;
A
#
# COMPACT_ATOMS: atom_id res chain seq x y z
N MET A 1 12.27 -23.62 9.64
CA MET A 1 13.28 -22.52 9.59
C MET A 1 12.73 -21.39 10.44
N HIS A 2 13.51 -20.82 11.33
CA HIS A 2 13.09 -19.63 12.09
C HIS A 2 13.55 -18.38 11.35
N ILE A 3 12.63 -17.43 11.14
CA ILE A 3 12.97 -16.10 10.63
C ILE A 3 13.00 -15.16 11.83
N PRO A 4 14.11 -14.43 12.06
CA PRO A 4 14.17 -13.49 13.17
C PRO A 4 13.13 -12.37 13.02
N PRO A 5 12.65 -11.80 14.13
CA PRO A 5 11.76 -10.64 14.08
C PRO A 5 12.37 -9.49 13.28
N PRO A 6 11.56 -8.73 12.49
CA PRO A 6 12.07 -7.58 11.77
C PRO A 6 12.67 -6.55 12.73
N PRO A 7 13.78 -5.90 12.33
CA PRO A 7 14.29 -4.76 13.08
C PRO A 7 13.33 -3.57 12.99
N ALA A 8 13.20 -2.84 14.08
CA ALA A 8 12.31 -1.69 14.19
C ALA A 8 12.97 -0.41 13.68
N GLU A 9 12.36 0.28 12.73
CA GLU A 9 12.69 1.65 12.37
C GLU A 9 11.65 2.60 13.00
N TRP A 10 12.04 3.28 14.08
CA TRP A 10 11.14 4.13 14.83
C TRP A 10 10.91 5.46 14.12
N ILE A 11 9.68 5.70 13.69
CA ILE A 11 9.23 6.97 13.10
C ILE A 11 8.84 7.97 14.19
N SER A 12 8.19 7.49 15.26
CA SER A 12 7.81 8.31 16.41
C SER A 12 7.83 7.47 17.70
N ARG A 13 8.30 8.09 18.80
CA ARG A 13 8.28 7.50 20.15
C ARG A 13 7.37 8.28 21.11
N ARG A 14 6.46 9.08 20.60
CA ARG A 14 5.53 9.86 21.42
C ARG A 14 4.53 8.93 22.09
N GLN A 15 4.13 9.28 23.30
CA GLN A 15 3.04 8.59 24.00
C GLN A 15 1.73 8.75 23.21
N GLY A 16 0.94 7.70 23.07
CA GLY A 16 -0.32 7.71 22.33
C GLY A 16 -0.63 6.34 21.73
N ARG A 17 -1.39 6.31 20.66
CA ARG A 17 -1.74 5.06 19.96
C ARG A 17 -0.51 4.40 19.34
N ASN A 18 -0.59 3.10 19.19
CA ASN A 18 0.48 2.29 18.61
C ASN A 18 0.23 2.06 17.12
N PHE A 19 1.23 2.34 16.28
CA PHE A 19 1.15 2.17 14.83
C PHE A 19 2.31 1.33 14.31
N VAL A 20 1.98 0.45 13.38
CA VAL A 20 2.98 -0.28 12.57
C VAL A 20 2.76 0.07 11.10
N LEU A 21 3.81 0.51 10.44
CA LEU A 21 3.81 0.89 9.03
C LEU A 21 4.54 -0.18 8.21
N LEU A 22 3.88 -0.70 7.17
CA LEU A 22 4.42 -1.73 6.29
C LEU A 22 4.44 -1.21 4.85
N HIS A 23 5.64 -1.19 4.25
CA HIS A 23 5.85 -0.67 2.90
C HIS A 23 5.46 -1.69 1.81
N GLY A 24 5.44 -1.25 0.54
CA GLY A 24 5.19 -2.10 -0.62
C GLY A 24 6.41 -2.93 -1.06
N MET A 25 6.19 -3.86 -2.01
CA MET A 25 7.28 -4.61 -2.63
C MET A 25 8.31 -3.64 -3.24
N VAL A 26 9.57 -3.97 -3.12
CA VAL A 26 10.73 -3.18 -3.61
C VAL A 26 10.72 -1.72 -3.12
N MET A 27 10.25 -1.53 -1.89
CA MET A 27 10.34 -0.30 -1.12
C MET A 27 11.15 -0.55 0.18
N ALA A 28 11.12 0.39 1.12
CA ALA A 28 11.83 0.29 2.38
C ALA A 28 11.11 1.06 3.50
N PRO A 29 11.38 0.76 4.78
CA PRO A 29 10.82 1.51 5.91
C PRO A 29 11.12 3.00 5.83
N ALA A 30 12.29 3.39 5.32
CA ALA A 30 12.72 4.77 5.13
C ALA A 30 11.73 5.63 4.32
N PHE A 31 10.91 5.03 3.46
CA PHE A 31 9.83 5.73 2.76
C PHE A 31 8.86 6.44 3.72
N TRP A 32 8.58 5.83 4.85
CA TRP A 32 7.64 6.36 5.82
C TRP A 32 8.16 7.59 6.59
N THR A 33 9.44 7.91 6.53
CA THR A 33 9.97 9.15 7.13
C THR A 33 9.36 10.39 6.47
N ALA A 34 9.07 10.32 5.17
CA ALA A 34 8.44 11.40 4.41
C ALA A 34 6.92 11.24 4.30
N PHE A 35 6.42 10.01 4.19
CA PHE A 35 5.03 9.75 3.76
C PHE A 35 4.16 9.08 4.83
N ALA A 36 4.64 8.92 6.06
CA ALA A 36 3.80 8.44 7.16
C ALA A 36 2.57 9.34 7.34
N PRO A 37 1.39 8.76 7.61
CA PRO A 37 0.21 9.54 7.94
C PRO A 37 0.43 10.41 9.17
N ASN A 38 -0.03 11.66 9.15
CA ASN A 38 0.26 12.63 10.21
C ASN A 38 -0.22 12.20 11.60
N ILE A 39 -1.30 11.42 11.68
CA ILE A 39 -1.80 10.87 12.96
C ILE A 39 -0.78 9.94 13.61
N THR A 40 0.02 9.23 12.83
CA THR A 40 1.02 8.29 13.35
C THR A 40 2.17 9.00 14.05
N LEU A 41 2.46 10.25 13.67
CA LEU A 41 3.49 11.06 14.32
C LEU A 41 3.11 11.53 15.73
N GLN A 42 1.85 11.32 16.13
CA GLN A 42 1.32 11.69 17.45
C GLN A 42 1.32 10.52 18.44
N GLY A 43 1.78 9.33 18.01
CA GLY A 43 1.82 8.11 18.81
C GLY A 43 3.16 7.37 18.72
N ARG A 44 3.18 6.15 19.23
CA ARG A 44 4.31 5.21 19.08
C ARG A 44 4.22 4.56 17.70
N THR A 45 5.17 4.85 16.84
CA THR A 45 5.13 4.41 15.44
C THR A 45 6.42 3.77 15.00
N VAL A 46 6.31 2.54 14.53
CA VAL A 46 7.40 1.74 13.97
C VAL A 46 7.10 1.45 12.51
N ALA A 47 8.10 1.57 11.64
CA ALA A 47 8.09 0.99 10.31
C ALA A 47 8.91 -0.32 10.33
N TYR A 48 8.29 -1.41 9.86
CA TYR A 48 9.01 -2.67 9.69
C TYR A 48 9.33 -2.91 8.21
N PRO A 49 10.52 -3.46 7.92
CA PRO A 49 10.83 -3.95 6.58
C PRO A 49 9.98 -5.17 6.22
N LEU A 50 9.82 -5.44 4.93
CA LEU A 50 9.29 -6.70 4.44
C LEU A 50 10.36 -7.81 4.53
N PRO A 51 9.99 -9.11 4.60
CA PRO A 51 10.94 -10.21 4.53
C PRO A 51 11.84 -10.07 3.30
N GLY A 52 13.15 -10.21 3.49
CA GLY A 52 14.12 -10.09 2.41
C GLY A 52 14.46 -8.67 1.95
N HIS A 53 13.83 -7.65 2.51
CA HIS A 53 14.19 -6.24 2.27
C HIS A 53 15.07 -5.73 3.42
N HIS A 54 16.19 -5.10 3.08
CA HIS A 54 17.08 -4.52 4.10
C HIS A 54 16.28 -3.57 5.02
N PRO A 55 16.47 -3.65 6.36
CA PRO A 55 17.46 -4.46 7.08
C PRO A 55 17.01 -5.89 7.49
N TRP A 56 15.86 -6.39 7.03
CA TRP A 56 15.36 -7.73 7.37
C TRP A 56 15.77 -8.79 6.35
N SER A 57 17.03 -9.23 6.43
CA SER A 57 17.54 -10.31 5.57
C SER A 57 17.05 -11.68 6.03
N LEU A 58 16.85 -12.60 5.07
CA LEU A 58 16.54 -13.99 5.37
C LEU A 58 17.79 -14.69 5.96
N PRO A 59 17.64 -15.75 6.79
CA PRO A 59 18.77 -16.47 7.38
C PRO A 59 19.76 -16.97 6.33
N GLU A 60 19.25 -17.57 5.27
CA GLU A 60 20.03 -18.00 4.11
C GLU A 60 19.58 -17.22 2.87
N PRO A 61 20.50 -16.86 1.93
CA PRO A 61 20.14 -16.13 0.72
C PRO A 61 19.05 -16.83 -0.09
N GLY A 62 17.92 -16.15 -0.29
CA GLY A 62 16.79 -16.69 -1.04
C GLY A 62 16.05 -17.84 -0.37
N ALA A 63 16.19 -18.02 0.94
CA ALA A 63 15.52 -19.07 1.68
C ALA A 63 14.00 -19.01 1.50
N HIS A 64 13.37 -20.15 1.29
CA HIS A 64 11.91 -20.26 1.20
C HIS A 64 11.29 -20.08 2.60
N PHE A 65 10.24 -19.28 2.70
CA PHE A 65 9.49 -19.07 3.94
C PHE A 65 7.98 -19.13 3.69
N THR A 66 7.23 -19.38 4.76
CA THR A 66 5.76 -19.54 4.72
C THR A 66 5.05 -18.36 5.40
N ALA A 67 3.73 -18.32 5.28
CA ALA A 67 2.90 -17.37 6.00
C ALA A 67 3.08 -17.46 7.52
N GLU A 68 3.17 -18.67 8.08
CA GLU A 68 3.41 -18.93 9.50
C GLU A 68 4.71 -18.28 9.97
N HIS A 69 5.81 -18.49 9.26
CA HIS A 69 7.11 -17.90 9.60
C HIS A 69 7.04 -16.36 9.65
N VAL A 70 6.33 -15.75 8.70
CA VAL A 70 6.18 -14.29 8.66
C VAL A 70 5.30 -13.79 9.80
N VAL A 71 4.18 -14.48 10.07
CA VAL A 71 3.25 -14.14 11.16
C VAL A 71 3.96 -14.22 12.51
N GLU A 72 4.67 -15.31 12.79
CA GLU A 72 5.43 -15.48 14.03
C GLU A 72 6.45 -14.35 14.21
N ALA A 73 7.31 -14.13 13.20
CA ALA A 73 8.35 -13.10 13.27
C ALA A 73 7.79 -11.69 13.46
N MET A 74 6.67 -11.37 12.79
CA MET A 74 6.02 -10.06 12.91
C MET A 74 5.31 -9.91 14.27
N ALA A 75 4.67 -10.97 14.77
CA ALA A 75 4.04 -10.98 16.07
C ALA A 75 5.08 -10.76 17.18
N ASP A 76 6.19 -11.49 17.15
CA ASP A 76 7.32 -11.32 18.09
C ASP A 76 7.85 -9.87 18.06
N ALA A 77 7.91 -9.25 16.88
CA ALA A 77 8.34 -7.86 16.75
C ALA A 77 7.33 -6.89 17.39
N ILE A 78 6.04 -7.09 17.17
CA ILE A 78 4.98 -6.25 17.77
C ILE A 78 4.98 -6.42 19.29
N GLU A 79 5.07 -7.65 19.80
CA GLU A 79 5.14 -7.93 21.24
C GLU A 79 6.39 -7.30 21.87
N ARG A 80 7.56 -7.43 21.23
CA ARG A 80 8.82 -6.81 21.68
C ARG A 80 8.72 -5.28 21.76
N ASP A 81 8.16 -4.64 20.73
CA ASP A 81 8.22 -3.19 20.57
C ASP A 81 7.05 -2.47 21.27
N PHE A 82 5.92 -3.15 21.47
CA PHE A 82 4.70 -2.58 22.06
C PHE A 82 4.23 -3.29 23.34
N GLY A 83 4.95 -4.33 23.79
CA GLY A 83 4.62 -5.04 25.05
C GLY A 83 3.31 -5.81 24.97
N GLY A 84 2.87 -6.24 23.79
CA GLY A 84 1.61 -6.94 23.58
C GLY A 84 0.37 -6.02 23.49
N GLU A 85 0.54 -4.69 23.56
CA GLU A 85 -0.53 -3.75 23.29
C GLU A 85 -0.92 -3.79 21.81
N PRO A 86 -2.23 -3.84 21.47
CA PRO A 86 -2.68 -3.87 20.09
C PRO A 86 -2.25 -2.63 19.29
N VAL A 87 -1.94 -2.84 18.01
CA VAL A 87 -1.47 -1.80 17.10
C VAL A 87 -2.43 -1.53 15.95
N HIS A 88 -2.42 -0.31 15.42
CA HIS A 88 -3.04 0.00 14.13
C HIS A 88 -2.03 -0.32 13.03
N LEU A 89 -2.38 -1.25 12.12
CA LEU A 89 -1.56 -1.58 10.96
C LEU A 89 -1.91 -0.65 9.79
N ILE A 90 -0.90 -0.04 9.19
CA ILE A 90 -1.04 0.74 7.96
C ILE A 90 -0.10 0.13 6.92
N GLY A 91 -0.69 -0.55 5.93
CA GLY A 91 0.06 -1.30 4.94
C GLY A 91 -0.17 -0.80 3.52
N HIS A 92 0.92 -0.54 2.80
CA HIS A 92 0.88 -0.23 1.39
C HIS A 92 1.15 -1.49 0.56
N SER A 93 0.29 -1.77 -0.44
CA SER A 93 0.54 -2.85 -1.40
C SER A 93 0.82 -4.20 -0.71
N THR A 94 2.01 -4.75 -0.86
CA THR A 94 2.47 -5.97 -0.15
C THR A 94 2.42 -5.82 1.37
N GLY A 95 2.70 -4.62 1.90
CA GLY A 95 2.49 -4.33 3.32
C GLY A 95 1.03 -4.44 3.74
N GLY A 96 0.08 -4.08 2.85
CA GLY A 96 -1.35 -4.30 3.06
C GLY A 96 -1.72 -5.79 3.08
N PHE A 97 -1.12 -6.59 2.21
CA PHE A 97 -1.26 -8.04 2.23
C PHE A 97 -0.76 -8.63 3.57
N LEU A 98 0.41 -8.22 4.05
CA LEU A 98 0.95 -8.67 5.35
C LEU A 98 0.07 -8.19 6.52
N SER A 99 -0.49 -6.98 6.44
CA SER A 99 -1.42 -6.47 7.46
C SER A 99 -2.68 -7.34 7.57
N LEU A 100 -3.23 -7.77 6.44
CA LEU A 100 -4.36 -8.70 6.43
C LEU A 100 -3.96 -10.10 6.92
N LEU A 101 -2.79 -10.59 6.54
CA LEU A 101 -2.25 -11.86 7.01
C LEU A 101 -2.13 -11.89 8.55
N LEU A 102 -1.63 -10.81 9.15
CA LEU A 102 -1.57 -10.64 10.61
C LEU A 102 -2.97 -10.55 11.23
N ALA A 103 -3.89 -9.80 10.62
CA ALA A 103 -5.26 -9.66 11.12
C ALA A 103 -6.04 -10.98 11.14
N VAL A 104 -5.76 -11.89 10.19
CA VAL A 104 -6.32 -13.24 10.15
C VAL A 104 -5.74 -14.12 11.27
N ASN A 105 -4.42 -14.08 11.50
CA ASN A 105 -3.72 -15.06 12.34
C ASN A 105 -3.49 -14.57 13.79
N ARG A 106 -3.33 -13.26 13.99
CA ARG A 106 -3.06 -12.63 15.30
C ARG A 106 -3.96 -11.42 15.53
N PRO A 107 -5.31 -11.59 15.47
CA PRO A 107 -6.25 -10.50 15.70
C PRO A 107 -6.13 -9.87 17.09
N ASP A 108 -5.59 -10.61 18.06
CA ASP A 108 -5.29 -10.16 19.42
C ASP A 108 -4.30 -8.98 19.48
N LEU A 109 -3.37 -8.91 18.53
CA LEU A 109 -2.37 -7.85 18.45
C LEU A 109 -2.79 -6.65 17.59
N ILE A 110 -3.99 -6.67 16.99
CA ILE A 110 -4.39 -5.69 15.96
C ILE A 110 -5.64 -4.92 16.39
N SER A 111 -5.54 -3.60 16.45
CA SER A 111 -6.69 -2.71 16.70
C SER A 111 -7.50 -2.42 15.43
N SER A 112 -6.82 -2.17 14.33
CA SER A 112 -7.44 -1.93 13.01
C SER A 112 -6.42 -2.07 11.89
N VAL A 113 -6.90 -2.16 10.65
CA VAL A 113 -6.06 -2.24 9.45
C VAL A 113 -6.41 -1.11 8.48
N VAL A 114 -5.40 -0.43 7.96
CA VAL A 114 -5.51 0.52 6.86
C VAL A 114 -4.74 -0.04 5.67
N LEU A 115 -5.43 -0.19 4.54
CA LEU A 115 -4.89 -0.69 3.28
C LEU A 115 -4.73 0.47 2.30
N LEU A 116 -3.54 0.68 1.78
CA LEU A 116 -3.22 1.63 0.72
C LEU A 116 -2.87 0.83 -0.54
N GLY A 117 -3.80 0.70 -1.48
CA GLY A 117 -3.59 -0.16 -2.65
C GLY A 117 -3.37 -1.64 -2.28
N GLY A 118 -4.07 -2.15 -1.25
CA GLY A 118 -3.87 -3.49 -0.70
C GLY A 118 -4.49 -4.61 -1.54
N PHE A 119 -4.09 -5.85 -1.26
CA PHE A 119 -4.62 -7.07 -1.90
C PHE A 119 -4.54 -8.26 -0.93
N ALA A 120 -5.20 -9.37 -1.27
CA ALA A 120 -5.21 -10.59 -0.45
C ALA A 120 -4.66 -11.83 -1.17
N CYS A 121 -4.25 -11.71 -2.43
CA CYS A 121 -3.49 -12.73 -3.15
C CYS A 121 -2.64 -12.07 -4.24
N GLY A 122 -1.47 -12.61 -4.52
CA GLY A 122 -0.54 -12.07 -5.52
C GLY A 122 -0.86 -12.43 -6.98
N ARG A 123 -2.06 -12.96 -7.25
CA ARG A 123 -2.55 -13.27 -8.60
C ARG A 123 -3.71 -12.37 -8.93
N PHE A 124 -3.46 -11.29 -9.68
CA PHE A 124 -4.49 -10.34 -10.07
C PHE A 124 -5.27 -10.87 -11.29
N GLU A 125 -6.60 -10.93 -11.18
CA GLU A 125 -7.47 -11.48 -12.21
C GLU A 125 -7.08 -12.91 -12.65
N GLY A 126 -6.56 -13.72 -11.72
CA GLY A 126 -6.05 -15.06 -11.99
C GLY A 126 -4.70 -15.11 -12.69
N LYS A 127 -4.11 -13.96 -13.01
CA LYS A 127 -2.81 -13.84 -13.68
C LYS A 127 -1.71 -13.53 -12.67
N GLU A 128 -0.61 -14.20 -12.83
CA GLU A 128 0.60 -13.95 -12.06
C GLU A 128 1.42 -12.85 -12.74
N ARG A 129 2.04 -11.98 -11.93
CA ARG A 129 2.94 -10.93 -12.41
C ARG A 129 4.13 -11.54 -13.17
N PHE A 130 4.66 -10.80 -14.13
CA PHE A 130 5.78 -11.26 -14.97
C PHE A 130 7.00 -11.68 -14.15
N ALA A 131 7.40 -10.89 -13.15
CA ALA A 131 8.53 -11.20 -12.28
C ALA A 131 8.35 -12.52 -11.53
N ALA A 132 7.17 -12.77 -10.96
CA ALA A 132 6.86 -14.02 -10.28
C ALA A 132 6.84 -15.22 -11.24
N ARG A 133 6.28 -15.05 -12.43
CA ARG A 133 6.27 -16.06 -13.48
C ARG A 133 7.68 -16.41 -13.95
N MET A 134 8.51 -15.40 -14.16
CA MET A 134 9.90 -15.55 -14.55
C MET A 134 10.71 -16.33 -13.50
N LEU A 135 10.51 -16.03 -12.22
CA LEU A 135 11.21 -16.70 -11.11
C LEU A 135 10.92 -18.20 -11.01
N ARG A 136 9.84 -18.69 -11.64
CA ARG A 136 9.52 -20.13 -11.70
C ARG A 136 10.39 -20.91 -12.69
N VAL A 137 11.12 -20.23 -13.57
CA VAL A 137 12.04 -20.90 -14.50
C VAL A 137 13.32 -21.25 -13.75
N PRO A 138 13.58 -22.53 -13.44
CA PRO A 138 14.72 -22.91 -12.61
C PRO A 138 16.05 -22.40 -13.21
N ARG A 139 16.96 -21.97 -12.34
CA ARG A 139 18.30 -21.45 -12.66
C ARG A 139 18.31 -20.15 -13.47
N VAL A 140 17.47 -20.04 -14.50
CA VAL A 140 17.43 -18.85 -15.40
C VAL A 140 16.67 -17.70 -14.74
N GLY A 141 15.50 -17.97 -14.15
CA GLY A 141 14.64 -16.96 -13.57
C GLY A 141 15.31 -16.13 -12.46
N PRO A 142 15.93 -16.75 -11.44
CA PRO A 142 16.66 -16.02 -10.42
C PRO A 142 17.81 -15.17 -10.96
N TYR A 143 18.54 -15.68 -11.96
CA TYR A 143 19.62 -14.94 -12.61
C TYR A 143 19.10 -13.69 -13.34
N VAL A 144 18.04 -13.86 -14.12
CA VAL A 144 17.41 -12.77 -14.87
C VAL A 144 16.82 -11.74 -13.93
N PHE A 145 16.09 -12.18 -12.88
CA PHE A 145 15.55 -11.29 -11.85
C PHE A 145 16.65 -10.45 -11.19
N ARG A 146 17.72 -11.11 -10.73
CA ARG A 146 18.88 -10.44 -10.14
C ARG A 146 19.48 -9.38 -11.07
N HIS A 147 19.63 -9.69 -12.36
CA HIS A 147 20.19 -8.77 -13.35
C HIS A 147 19.28 -7.53 -13.50
N PHE A 148 17.99 -7.72 -13.73
CA PHE A 148 17.04 -6.61 -13.90
C PHE A 148 16.88 -5.80 -12.63
N PHE A 149 16.75 -6.44 -11.46
CA PHE A 149 16.66 -5.77 -10.18
C PHE A 149 17.87 -4.86 -9.95
N LYS A 150 19.08 -5.38 -10.07
CA LYS A 150 20.32 -4.59 -9.91
C LYS A 150 20.40 -3.43 -10.90
N ARG A 151 20.01 -3.66 -12.17
CA ARG A 151 19.99 -2.62 -13.17
C ARG A 151 19.00 -1.52 -12.81
N TRP A 152 17.79 -1.89 -12.39
CA TRP A 152 16.75 -0.93 -12.04
C TRP A 152 17.16 -0.01 -10.89
N ILE A 153 17.79 -0.53 -9.85
CA ILE A 153 18.21 0.25 -8.69
C ILE A 153 19.60 0.87 -8.82
N SER A 154 20.28 0.73 -9.97
CA SER A 154 21.70 1.13 -10.12
C SER A 154 21.90 2.64 -10.08
N THR A 155 20.99 3.43 -10.63
CA THR A 155 21.02 4.89 -10.60
C THR A 155 19.68 5.47 -10.15
N ARG A 156 19.69 6.73 -9.71
CA ARG A 156 18.46 7.47 -9.33
C ARG A 156 17.49 7.57 -10.49
N GLU A 157 17.99 7.84 -11.68
CA GLU A 157 17.18 8.01 -12.89
C GLU A 157 16.48 6.70 -13.28
N GLN A 158 17.18 5.57 -13.21
CA GLN A 158 16.59 4.27 -13.53
C GLN A 158 15.55 3.85 -12.48
N PHE A 159 15.85 4.07 -11.20
CA PHE A 159 14.92 3.79 -10.12
C PHE A 159 13.65 4.64 -10.23
N ARG A 160 13.81 5.95 -10.47
CA ARG A 160 12.71 6.88 -10.71
C ARG A 160 11.87 6.47 -11.91
N TRP A 161 12.52 6.18 -13.03
CA TRP A 161 11.84 5.78 -14.26
C TRP A 161 10.98 4.53 -14.06
N GLY A 162 11.50 3.50 -13.39
CA GLY A 162 10.75 2.28 -13.09
C GLY A 162 9.64 2.47 -12.06
N SER A 163 9.72 3.52 -11.24
CA SER A 163 8.70 3.82 -10.20
C SER A 163 7.57 4.73 -10.71
N ILE A 164 7.76 5.40 -11.85
CA ILE A 164 6.78 6.38 -12.37
C ILE A 164 5.46 5.74 -12.77
N GLU A 165 5.45 4.45 -13.09
CA GLU A 165 4.22 3.73 -13.41
C GLU A 165 3.32 3.50 -12.19
N CYS A 166 3.85 3.71 -10.97
CA CYS A 166 3.08 3.58 -9.74
C CYS A 166 2.19 4.80 -9.47
N VAL A 167 2.37 5.92 -10.15
CA VAL A 167 1.55 7.12 -10.03
C VAL A 167 0.70 7.33 -11.27
N TYR A 168 -0.50 7.88 -11.07
CA TYR A 168 -1.39 8.29 -12.16
C TYR A 168 -0.95 9.62 -12.76
N ASP A 169 -0.77 10.64 -11.93
CA ASP A 169 -0.27 11.94 -12.36
C ASP A 169 1.26 11.90 -12.52
N LYS A 170 1.71 11.85 -13.76
CA LYS A 170 3.14 11.84 -14.10
C LYS A 170 3.84 13.16 -13.80
N SER A 171 3.09 14.24 -13.57
CA SER A 171 3.60 15.53 -13.09
C SER A 171 3.71 15.59 -11.54
N CYS A 172 3.28 14.53 -10.86
CA CYS A 172 3.44 14.37 -9.41
C CYS A 172 4.86 14.78 -8.99
N PRO A 173 5.03 15.48 -7.85
CA PRO A 173 6.27 16.13 -7.47
C PRO A 173 7.38 15.15 -7.07
N TRP A 174 7.83 14.33 -8.04
CA TRP A 174 9.01 13.50 -7.89
C TRP A 174 10.30 14.31 -7.71
N GLU A 175 10.23 15.61 -8.02
CA GLU A 175 11.36 16.54 -8.04
C GLU A 175 11.41 17.45 -6.83
N ASP A 176 10.35 17.43 -5.97
CA ASP A 176 10.49 18.10 -4.69
C ASP A 176 11.54 17.38 -3.84
N ASP A 177 12.32 18.15 -3.11
CA ASP A 177 13.47 17.65 -2.34
C ASP A 177 13.07 16.50 -1.39
N ARG A 178 11.91 16.61 -0.75
CA ARG A 178 11.41 15.61 0.20
C ARG A 178 11.11 14.26 -0.46
N THR A 179 10.44 14.27 -1.61
CA THR A 179 10.14 13.05 -2.37
C THR A 179 11.41 12.45 -2.94
N ALA A 180 12.28 13.27 -3.51
CA ALA A 180 13.56 12.82 -4.06
C ALA A 180 14.47 12.18 -3.00
N GLU A 181 14.57 12.77 -1.81
CA GLU A 181 15.31 12.22 -0.67
C GLU A 181 14.73 10.90 -0.18
N ALA A 182 13.40 10.82 -0.03
CA ALA A 182 12.74 9.58 0.39
C ALA A 182 12.93 8.45 -0.60
N MET A 183 12.82 8.73 -1.91
CA MET A 183 13.04 7.73 -2.97
C MET A 183 14.50 7.29 -3.02
N GLU A 184 15.46 8.19 -2.78
CA GLU A 184 16.88 7.83 -2.71
C GLU A 184 17.16 6.96 -1.48
N ALA A 185 16.60 7.28 -0.31
CA ALA A 185 16.72 6.44 0.88
C ALA A 185 16.16 5.03 0.63
N VAL A 186 15.03 4.91 -0.07
CA VAL A 186 14.49 3.60 -0.51
C VAL A 186 15.48 2.88 -1.41
N ARG A 187 16.02 3.55 -2.43
CA ARG A 187 17.00 2.96 -3.34
C ARG A 187 18.24 2.46 -2.62
N GLU A 188 18.76 3.24 -1.66
CA GLU A 188 19.91 2.84 -0.83
C GLU A 188 19.62 1.59 0.00
N HIS A 189 18.42 1.44 0.57
CA HIS A 189 18.02 0.21 1.25
C HIS A 189 17.95 -0.98 0.29
N LEU A 190 17.41 -0.79 -0.92
CA LEU A 190 17.35 -1.84 -1.94
C LEU A 190 18.76 -2.25 -2.42
N LEU A 191 19.71 -1.31 -2.51
CA LEU A 191 21.11 -1.63 -2.83
C LEU A 191 21.78 -2.50 -1.76
N ARG A 192 21.33 -2.44 -0.51
CA ARG A 192 21.80 -3.29 0.60
C ARG A 192 21.01 -4.61 0.71
N SER A 193 19.87 -4.71 0.03
CA SER A 193 19.07 -5.95 0.01
C SER A 193 19.73 -7.00 -0.88
N ARG A 194 19.69 -8.25 -0.46
CA ARG A 194 20.10 -9.36 -1.32
C ARG A 194 19.02 -9.63 -2.37
N PRO A 195 19.31 -9.60 -3.66
CA PRO A 195 18.31 -9.83 -4.72
C PRO A 195 17.61 -11.18 -4.57
N GLU A 196 18.30 -12.18 -4.06
CA GLU A 196 17.78 -13.52 -3.80
C GLU A 196 16.69 -13.50 -2.73
N ASP A 197 16.83 -12.66 -1.71
CA ASP A 197 15.85 -12.52 -0.63
C ASP A 197 14.60 -11.76 -1.13
N VAL A 198 14.80 -10.69 -1.91
CA VAL A 198 13.69 -9.97 -2.56
C VAL A 198 12.93 -10.90 -3.50
N ALA A 199 13.63 -11.74 -4.27
CA ALA A 199 13.01 -12.75 -5.12
C ALA A 199 12.17 -13.76 -4.32
N ALA A 200 12.67 -14.21 -3.16
CA ALA A 200 11.93 -15.10 -2.27
C ALA A 200 10.64 -14.44 -1.74
N CYS A 201 10.68 -13.14 -1.42
CA CYS A 201 9.49 -12.38 -1.04
C CYS A 201 8.46 -12.29 -2.19
N VAL A 202 8.91 -12.05 -3.42
CA VAL A 202 8.04 -12.06 -4.62
C VAL A 202 7.39 -13.44 -4.81
N GLN A 203 8.15 -14.52 -4.65
CA GLN A 203 7.62 -15.89 -4.77
C GLN A 203 6.62 -16.21 -3.67
N PHE A 204 6.93 -15.86 -2.42
CA PHE A 204 6.03 -16.01 -1.28
C PHE A 204 4.70 -15.32 -1.54
N MET A 205 4.72 -14.04 -1.87
CA MET A 205 3.53 -13.25 -2.13
C MET A 205 2.70 -13.83 -3.29
N SER A 206 3.34 -14.27 -4.39
CA SER A 206 2.64 -14.79 -5.56
C SER A 206 2.03 -16.18 -5.35
N SER A 207 2.53 -16.94 -4.38
CA SER A 207 2.04 -18.29 -4.06
C SER A 207 1.06 -18.33 -2.90
N THR A 208 0.94 -17.24 -2.12
CA THR A 208 0.09 -17.16 -0.93
C THR A 208 -1.22 -16.44 -1.25
N SER A 209 -2.33 -16.97 -0.73
CA SER A 209 -3.65 -16.36 -0.81
C SER A 209 -4.37 -16.51 0.53
N ILE A 210 -4.91 -15.40 1.02
CA ILE A 210 -5.72 -15.33 2.24
C ILE A 210 -7.16 -14.92 1.93
N LEU A 211 -7.57 -15.00 0.66
CA LEU A 211 -8.92 -14.61 0.23
C LEU A 211 -10.01 -15.33 1.01
N ASN A 212 -9.86 -16.64 1.21
CA ASN A 212 -10.87 -17.44 1.89
C ASN A 212 -10.97 -17.15 3.40
N ASP A 213 -9.94 -16.57 3.98
CA ASP A 213 -9.85 -16.27 5.40
C ASP A 213 -10.36 -14.84 5.72
N LEU A 214 -10.51 -13.97 4.72
CA LEU A 214 -10.94 -12.57 4.92
C LEU A 214 -12.30 -12.44 5.65
N PRO A 215 -13.30 -13.32 5.46
CA PRO A 215 -14.55 -13.26 6.22
C PRO A 215 -14.39 -13.44 7.73
N THR A 216 -13.26 -14.00 8.21
CA THR A 216 -12.96 -14.14 9.64
C THR A 216 -12.42 -12.88 10.28
N VAL A 217 -12.00 -11.88 9.49
CA VAL A 217 -11.46 -10.61 9.97
C VAL A 217 -12.59 -9.72 10.45
N THR A 218 -12.83 -9.71 11.75
CA THR A 218 -13.87 -8.89 12.41
C THR A 218 -13.37 -7.52 12.87
N LEU A 219 -12.09 -7.22 12.67
CA LEU A 219 -11.47 -5.94 12.98
C LEU A 219 -11.93 -4.84 12.01
N PRO A 220 -11.95 -3.56 12.44
CA PRO A 220 -12.18 -2.45 11.53
C PRO A 220 -11.09 -2.41 10.44
N VAL A 221 -11.49 -2.30 9.16
CA VAL A 221 -10.58 -2.18 8.01
C VAL A 221 -10.95 -0.96 7.19
N LEU A 222 -9.97 -0.10 6.91
CA LEU A 222 -10.07 0.98 5.94
C LEU A 222 -9.37 0.57 4.65
N ASN A 223 -10.12 0.43 3.55
CA ASN A 223 -9.58 0.09 2.24
C ASN A 223 -9.54 1.33 1.35
N MET A 224 -8.34 1.83 1.07
CA MET A 224 -8.12 3.03 0.26
C MET A 224 -7.64 2.61 -1.13
N VAL A 225 -8.38 3.01 -2.16
CA VAL A 225 -8.22 2.53 -3.54
C VAL A 225 -7.93 3.70 -4.48
N GLY A 226 -6.79 3.67 -5.16
CA GLY A 226 -6.53 4.55 -6.29
C GLY A 226 -7.27 4.04 -7.53
N VAL A 227 -8.14 4.88 -8.13
CA VAL A 227 -9.00 4.45 -9.26
C VAL A 227 -8.18 4.13 -10.51
N HIS A 228 -7.00 4.72 -10.64
CA HIS A 228 -6.08 4.52 -11.75
C HIS A 228 -4.85 3.68 -11.37
N ASP A 229 -4.97 2.82 -10.35
CA ASP A 229 -3.87 1.94 -9.92
C ASP A 229 -3.54 0.91 -11.01
N ALA A 230 -2.38 1.10 -11.66
CA ALA A 230 -1.87 0.21 -12.70
C ALA A 230 -1.10 -1.00 -12.11
N ILE A 231 -0.79 -0.98 -10.81
CA ILE A 231 -0.02 -2.03 -10.14
C ILE A 231 -0.94 -3.10 -9.55
N VAL A 232 -1.89 -2.71 -8.73
CA VAL A 232 -2.93 -3.59 -8.19
C VAL A 232 -4.27 -3.14 -8.78
N PRO A 233 -4.90 -3.90 -9.68
CA PRO A 233 -6.13 -3.47 -10.32
C PRO A 233 -7.20 -3.06 -9.30
N PRO A 234 -7.89 -1.93 -9.49
CA PRO A 234 -8.95 -1.47 -8.59
C PRO A 234 -10.04 -2.52 -8.35
N SER A 235 -10.38 -3.30 -9.38
CA SER A 235 -11.31 -4.44 -9.27
C SER A 235 -10.88 -5.44 -8.21
N HIS A 236 -9.57 -5.71 -8.12
CA HIS A 236 -9.01 -6.62 -7.13
C HIS A 236 -9.06 -6.04 -5.71
N GLN A 237 -8.75 -4.74 -5.57
CA GLN A 237 -8.83 -4.04 -4.28
C GLN A 237 -10.29 -3.94 -3.80
N LEU A 238 -11.24 -3.66 -4.68
CA LEU A 238 -12.67 -3.61 -4.36
C LEU A 238 -13.25 -4.97 -3.95
N ARG A 239 -12.64 -6.07 -4.40
CA ARG A 239 -13.01 -7.41 -3.94
C ARG A 239 -12.81 -7.57 -2.44
N LEU A 240 -11.79 -6.91 -1.85
CA LEU A 240 -11.55 -6.92 -0.40
C LEU A 240 -12.76 -6.37 0.36
N SER A 241 -13.35 -5.28 -0.13
CA SER A 241 -14.51 -4.64 0.49
C SER A 241 -15.75 -5.55 0.57
N LYS A 242 -15.86 -6.49 -0.37
CA LYS A 242 -16.96 -7.48 -0.39
C LYS A 242 -16.73 -8.65 0.56
N MET A 243 -15.47 -8.95 0.87
CA MET A 243 -15.08 -10.12 1.66
C MET A 243 -14.80 -9.80 3.13
N LEU A 244 -14.45 -8.55 3.43
CA LEU A 244 -14.16 -8.07 4.78
C LEU A 244 -15.43 -7.53 5.45
N PRO A 245 -15.92 -8.13 6.56
CA PRO A 245 -17.21 -7.79 7.15
C PRO A 245 -17.32 -6.34 7.66
N ARG A 246 -16.20 -5.72 8.05
CA ARG A 246 -16.14 -4.37 8.60
C ARG A 246 -15.24 -3.43 7.80
N ALA A 247 -15.20 -3.63 6.47
CA ALA A 247 -14.46 -2.74 5.60
C ALA A 247 -15.22 -1.43 5.32
N GLN A 248 -14.52 -0.32 5.47
CA GLN A 248 -14.87 0.98 4.91
C GLN A 248 -13.98 1.21 3.70
N THR A 249 -14.56 1.61 2.55
CA THR A 249 -13.78 1.79 1.32
C THR A 249 -13.86 3.23 0.85
N VAL A 250 -12.69 3.80 0.54
CA VAL A 250 -12.55 5.14 0.01
C VAL A 250 -11.85 5.07 -1.34
N LEU A 251 -12.46 5.68 -2.37
CA LEU A 251 -11.91 5.74 -3.72
C LEU A 251 -11.26 7.10 -3.96
N PHE A 252 -10.06 7.10 -4.48
CA PHE A 252 -9.31 8.30 -4.87
C PHE A 252 -9.34 8.41 -6.39
N GLY A 253 -10.10 9.38 -6.94
CA GLY A 253 -10.41 9.50 -8.36
C GLY A 253 -9.19 9.68 -9.25
N ASP A 254 -8.38 10.70 -8.96
CA ASP A 254 -7.18 11.04 -9.73
C ASP A 254 -5.93 10.52 -9.02
N CYS A 255 -5.82 9.20 -8.86
CA CYS A 255 -4.79 8.58 -8.06
C CYS A 255 -4.44 7.17 -8.55
N GLY A 256 -3.15 6.87 -8.58
CA GLY A 256 -2.60 5.56 -8.88
C GLY A 256 -2.33 4.72 -7.64
N HIS A 257 -1.22 3.99 -7.66
CA HIS A 257 -0.82 3.06 -6.59
C HIS A 257 -0.23 3.75 -5.36
N LEU A 258 0.35 4.95 -5.51
CA LEU A 258 1.03 5.67 -4.44
C LEU A 258 0.14 6.78 -3.84
N ILE A 259 -0.99 6.40 -3.24
CA ILE A 259 -1.95 7.33 -2.62
C ILE A 259 -1.26 8.31 -1.65
N MET A 260 -0.28 7.83 -0.89
CA MET A 260 0.47 8.61 0.08
C MET A 260 1.39 9.68 -0.55
N VAL A 261 1.68 9.55 -1.84
CA VAL A 261 2.44 10.54 -2.62
C VAL A 261 1.50 11.50 -3.33
N GLU A 262 0.51 10.94 -4.05
CA GLU A 262 -0.38 11.70 -4.92
C GLU A 262 -1.47 12.47 -4.16
N GLN A 263 -2.02 11.89 -3.09
CA GLN A 263 -3.19 12.40 -2.37
C GLN A 263 -2.96 12.47 -0.84
N LYS A 264 -1.73 12.82 -0.42
CA LYS A 264 -1.33 12.76 0.99
C LYS A 264 -2.27 13.48 1.95
N GLN A 265 -2.70 14.70 1.63
CA GLN A 265 -3.56 15.49 2.52
C GLN A 265 -4.94 14.85 2.72
N GLN A 266 -5.50 14.26 1.67
CA GLN A 266 -6.79 13.57 1.74
C GLN A 266 -6.63 12.24 2.48
N MET A 267 -5.57 11.48 2.17
CA MET A 267 -5.20 10.27 2.90
C MET A 267 -5.08 10.53 4.41
N ASP A 268 -4.36 11.58 4.80
CA ASP A 268 -4.17 11.95 6.21
C ASP A 268 -5.50 12.23 6.92
N ARG A 269 -6.42 12.95 6.28
CA ARG A 269 -7.75 13.25 6.83
C ARG A 269 -8.59 11.99 7.03
N VAL A 270 -8.59 11.12 6.03
CA VAL A 270 -9.38 9.88 6.05
C VAL A 270 -8.86 8.93 7.12
N ILE A 271 -7.53 8.72 7.20
CA ILE A 271 -6.92 7.86 8.21
C ILE A 271 -7.13 8.42 9.61
N ALA A 272 -6.99 9.74 9.81
CA ALA A 272 -7.23 10.35 11.11
C ALA A 272 -8.67 10.16 11.58
N GLY A 273 -9.66 10.35 10.69
CA GLY A 273 -11.06 10.12 10.99
C GLY A 273 -11.41 8.66 11.28
N PHE A 274 -10.74 7.73 10.65
CA PHE A 274 -10.93 6.30 10.87
C PHE A 274 -10.31 5.83 12.19
N VAL A 275 -9.10 6.28 12.52
CA VAL A 275 -8.36 5.88 13.73
C VAL A 275 -8.87 6.60 14.98
N ASP A 276 -9.32 7.85 14.83
CA ASP A 276 -9.80 8.69 15.93
C ASP A 276 -11.11 9.43 15.57
N PRO A 277 -12.24 8.71 15.51
CA PRO A 277 -13.52 9.29 15.16
C PRO A 277 -13.95 10.44 16.10
N ASP A 278 -13.62 10.34 17.39
CA ASP A 278 -14.03 11.33 18.39
C ASP A 278 -13.24 12.65 18.22
N ALA A 279 -11.96 12.59 17.91
CA ALA A 279 -11.17 13.79 17.60
C ALA A 279 -11.61 14.46 16.28
N ALA A 280 -12.09 13.70 15.32
CA ALA A 280 -12.67 14.23 14.08
C ALA A 280 -14.01 14.95 14.35
N MET A 281 -14.86 14.42 15.20
CA MET A 281 -16.13 15.06 15.61
C MET A 281 -15.89 16.35 16.38
N THR A 282 -14.96 16.40 17.32
CA THR A 282 -14.67 17.61 18.09
C THR A 282 -14.08 18.74 17.26
N LYS A 283 -13.29 18.45 16.23
CA LYS A 283 -12.82 19.46 15.25
C LYS A 283 -13.97 19.99 14.38
N ASN A 284 -14.86 19.12 13.93
CA ASN A 284 -16.01 19.50 13.13
C ASN A 284 -17.05 20.31 13.96
N GLN A 285 -17.27 19.98 15.21
CA GLN A 285 -18.11 20.78 16.09
C GLN A 285 -17.55 22.19 16.36
N LYS A 286 -16.23 22.37 16.43
CA LYS A 286 -15.59 23.68 16.53
C LYS A 286 -15.63 24.47 15.20
N LEU A 287 -15.65 23.79 14.06
CA LEU A 287 -15.84 24.39 12.74
C LEU A 287 -17.32 24.67 12.43
N SER A 288 -18.26 23.88 12.96
CA SER A 288 -19.71 24.11 12.78
C SER A 288 -20.26 25.29 13.60
N ALA A 289 -19.48 25.81 14.56
CA ALA A 289 -19.77 27.11 15.16
C ALA A 289 -19.51 28.30 14.22
N VAL A 290 -18.91 28.06 13.03
CA VAL A 290 -18.57 29.08 12.03
C VAL A 290 -19.19 28.81 10.66
N ALA A 291 -19.55 27.55 10.33
CA ALA A 291 -20.30 27.21 9.11
C ALA A 291 -20.89 25.80 9.22
N SER A 292 -22.15 25.62 8.86
CA SER A 292 -22.77 24.31 8.74
C SER A 292 -22.02 23.47 7.71
N PRO A 293 -21.56 22.24 8.03
CA PRO A 293 -20.81 21.44 7.06
C PRO A 293 -21.77 20.80 6.06
N ALA A 294 -21.95 21.43 4.92
CA ALA A 294 -22.71 20.88 3.79
C ALA A 294 -22.09 19.58 3.20
N TRP A 295 -20.87 19.24 3.56
CA TRP A 295 -20.16 18.11 2.96
C TRP A 295 -20.41 16.72 3.60
N LEU A 296 -20.99 16.66 4.80
CA LEU A 296 -21.43 15.39 5.42
C LEU A 296 -22.85 14.97 5.02
N GLY A 297 -23.62 15.88 4.39
CA GLY A 297 -24.99 15.62 3.92
C GLY A 297 -25.10 15.29 2.42
N GLU A 298 -24.04 15.45 1.63
CA GLU A 298 -24.05 15.30 0.16
C GLU A 298 -23.16 14.15 -0.34
N LEU A 299 -22.94 13.11 0.44
CA LEU A 299 -22.41 11.86 -0.08
C LEU A 299 -23.56 11.03 -0.65
N GLU A 300 -24.25 11.56 -1.66
CA GLU A 300 -24.99 10.70 -2.58
C GLU A 300 -23.99 9.88 -3.37
N PRO A 301 -24.20 8.56 -3.53
CA PRO A 301 -23.35 7.74 -4.40
C PRO A 301 -23.57 8.21 -5.85
N VAL A 302 -22.70 9.09 -6.33
CA VAL A 302 -22.69 9.48 -7.74
C VAL A 302 -22.07 8.32 -8.54
N PHE A 303 -22.87 7.26 -8.75
CA PHE A 303 -22.62 6.34 -9.84
C PHE A 303 -23.17 7.00 -11.12
N SER A 304 -22.29 7.66 -11.86
CA SER A 304 -22.57 7.93 -13.26
C SER A 304 -22.14 6.69 -14.07
N PRO A 305 -23.07 5.92 -14.66
CA PRO A 305 -22.76 4.71 -15.43
C PRO A 305 -21.78 4.96 -16.58
N LEU A 306 -21.70 6.20 -17.05
CA LEU A 306 -20.90 6.58 -18.21
C LEU A 306 -19.43 6.84 -17.90
N ALA A 307 -19.03 6.96 -16.62
CA ALA A 307 -17.66 7.28 -16.26
C ALA A 307 -16.74 6.05 -16.09
N PHE A 308 -17.29 4.87 -15.77
CA PHE A 308 -16.50 3.68 -15.48
C PHE A 308 -17.17 2.38 -15.93
N PRO A 309 -17.12 2.03 -17.24
CA PRO A 309 -17.76 0.81 -17.77
C PRO A 309 -17.25 -0.49 -17.12
N GLN A 310 -16.06 -0.48 -16.54
CA GLN A 310 -15.47 -1.64 -15.87
C GLN A 310 -16.07 -1.92 -14.48
N LEU A 311 -16.75 -0.97 -13.86
CA LEU A 311 -17.40 -1.16 -12.56
C LEU A 311 -18.81 -1.74 -12.67
N GLU A 312 -19.49 -1.57 -13.82
CA GLU A 312 -20.84 -2.14 -14.05
C GLU A 312 -20.86 -3.67 -14.03
N GLN A 313 -19.80 -4.34 -14.46
CA GLN A 313 -19.73 -5.80 -14.46
C GLN A 313 -19.77 -6.42 -13.05
N PHE A 314 -19.53 -5.62 -12.02
CA PHE A 314 -19.56 -6.06 -10.62
C PHE A 314 -20.92 -5.90 -9.94
N ALA A 315 -21.83 -5.10 -10.52
CA ALA A 315 -23.15 -4.82 -9.95
C ALA A 315 -24.21 -5.87 -10.32
N THR A 316 -23.97 -6.73 -11.33
CA THR A 316 -25.00 -7.57 -11.94
C THR A 316 -24.93 -9.06 -11.62
N ASN A 317 -23.95 -9.53 -10.82
CA ASN A 317 -23.92 -10.94 -10.43
C ASN A 317 -24.55 -11.14 -9.05
N ASP A 318 -25.76 -11.65 -9.09
CA ASP A 318 -26.60 -12.27 -8.06
C ASP A 318 -25.91 -12.61 -6.74
N VAL A 319 -26.19 -11.82 -5.70
CA VAL A 319 -26.22 -12.31 -4.30
C VAL A 319 -27.27 -11.49 -3.53
N GLY A 320 -28.13 -12.20 -2.82
CA GLY A 320 -29.23 -11.64 -2.06
C GLY A 320 -28.88 -10.52 -1.10
N THR A 321 -29.87 -9.75 -0.72
CA THR A 321 -29.90 -8.52 0.10
C THR A 321 -28.96 -8.49 1.30
N ALA A 322 -27.65 -8.37 1.05
CA ALA A 322 -26.66 -7.93 2.05
C ALA A 322 -26.45 -6.42 1.86
N GLN A 323 -26.46 -5.67 2.95
CA GLN A 323 -26.17 -4.24 2.94
C GLN A 323 -24.89 -3.98 2.16
N LEU A 324 -24.97 -3.13 1.11
CA LEU A 324 -23.82 -2.72 0.32
C LEU A 324 -22.84 -1.98 1.25
N PRO A 325 -21.52 -2.26 1.14
CA PRO A 325 -20.52 -1.49 1.86
C PRO A 325 -20.59 -0.01 1.44
N SER A 326 -20.39 0.90 2.37
CA SER A 326 -20.35 2.33 2.08
C SER A 326 -19.09 2.69 1.29
N PHE A 327 -19.26 3.39 0.15
CA PHE A 327 -18.17 3.90 -0.68
C PHE A 327 -18.15 5.43 -0.64
N ALA A 328 -16.96 6.03 -0.57
CA ALA A 328 -16.75 7.45 -0.72
C ALA A 328 -15.74 7.71 -1.85
N LEU A 329 -16.08 8.61 -2.78
CA LEU A 329 -15.19 9.07 -3.86
C LEU A 329 -14.63 10.44 -3.47
N LEU A 330 -13.30 10.57 -3.49
CA LEU A 330 -12.61 11.83 -3.27
C LEU A 330 -11.93 12.27 -4.58
N ASN A 331 -12.33 13.44 -5.09
CA ASN A 331 -11.67 14.07 -6.22
C ASN A 331 -10.62 15.08 -5.71
N GLY A 332 -9.45 15.09 -6.33
CA GLY A 332 -8.39 16.03 -5.98
C GLY A 332 -8.74 17.44 -6.49
N GLU A 333 -8.94 18.40 -5.58
CA GLU A 333 -8.87 19.82 -5.95
C GLU A 333 -7.39 20.24 -5.88
N GLY A 334 -6.70 20.15 -7.04
CA GLY A 334 -5.40 20.78 -7.24
C GLY A 334 -5.55 22.27 -7.61
N PRO A 335 -4.57 23.14 -7.30
CA PRO A 335 -4.60 24.52 -7.76
C PRO A 335 -4.55 24.54 -9.29
N HIS A 336 -5.48 25.29 -9.90
CA HIS A 336 -5.49 25.58 -11.34
C HIS A 336 -4.19 26.29 -11.73
N VAL A 337 -3.29 25.58 -12.42
CA VAL A 337 -2.14 26.19 -13.08
C VAL A 337 -2.56 26.48 -14.51
N GLU A 338 -2.55 27.76 -14.89
CA GLU A 338 -2.78 28.22 -16.25
C GLU A 338 -1.80 27.55 -17.21
N HIS A 339 -2.33 26.90 -18.21
CA HIS A 339 -1.58 26.31 -19.31
C HIS A 339 -0.88 27.38 -20.14
N ASN A 340 0.42 27.49 -20.02
CA ASN A 340 1.25 28.20 -20.98
C ASN A 340 1.86 27.18 -21.96
N SER A 341 1.35 27.19 -23.19
CA SER A 341 1.74 26.30 -24.28
C SER A 341 3.12 26.65 -24.82
N HIS A 342 4.15 25.86 -24.59
CA HIS A 342 5.36 25.87 -25.43
C HIS A 342 6.03 24.53 -25.60
N ARG A 343 5.95 24.05 -26.87
CA ARG A 343 6.90 23.23 -27.63
C ARG A 343 7.22 21.79 -27.16
N HIS A 344 6.52 20.87 -27.78
CA HIS A 344 6.93 19.48 -27.97
C HIS A 344 8.30 19.38 -28.68
N ARG A 345 9.25 18.69 -28.06
CA ARG A 345 10.33 17.98 -28.77
C ARG A 345 10.08 16.49 -28.62
N HIS A 346 9.87 15.81 -29.75
CA HIS A 346 9.77 14.37 -29.85
C HIS A 346 11.09 13.72 -29.41
N PHE A 347 11.03 12.91 -28.35
CA PHE A 347 11.96 11.82 -28.15
C PHE A 347 11.21 10.51 -28.36
N ALA A 348 11.54 9.80 -29.43
CA ALA A 348 11.08 8.45 -29.67
C ALA A 348 11.80 7.54 -28.67
N ALA A 349 11.12 7.16 -27.59
CA ALA A 349 11.60 6.14 -26.66
C ALA A 349 11.18 4.76 -27.18
N ASP A 350 12.14 3.86 -27.25
CA ASP A 350 11.97 2.46 -27.65
C ASP A 350 10.97 1.75 -26.70
N ARG A 351 9.81 1.38 -27.23
CA ARG A 351 8.67 0.80 -26.49
C ARG A 351 8.93 -0.61 -25.94
N ARG A 352 10.13 -1.17 -26.07
CA ARG A 352 10.38 -2.57 -25.73
C ARG A 352 10.69 -2.86 -24.26
N THR A 353 10.88 -1.85 -23.44
CA THR A 353 11.22 -2.04 -22.00
C THR A 353 10.11 -1.71 -21.02
N ALA A 354 8.98 -1.19 -21.48
CA ALA A 354 7.84 -0.79 -20.61
C ALA A 354 6.98 -1.97 -20.10
N GLU A 355 7.18 -3.20 -20.62
CA GLU A 355 6.38 -4.37 -20.20
C GLU A 355 6.97 -5.15 -19.00
N LEU A 356 8.07 -4.71 -18.43
CA LEU A 356 8.68 -5.33 -17.26
C LEU A 356 8.12 -4.73 -15.97
N GLY A 357 6.81 -4.89 -15.74
CA GLY A 357 6.20 -4.56 -14.45
C GLY A 357 6.77 -5.44 -13.33
N LEU A 358 7.70 -4.91 -12.54
CA LEU A 358 8.09 -5.42 -11.23
C LEU A 358 7.02 -5.11 -10.20
#